data_aff7abce682166fa735e3cee1dadc8ed
#
_entry.id   aff7abce682166fa735e3cee1dadc8ed
#
_cell.length_a   1.000
_cell.length_b   1.000
_cell.length_c   1.000
_cell.angle_alpha   90.00
_cell.angle_beta   90.00
_cell.angle_gamma   90.00
#
_symmetry.space_group_name_H-M   'P 1'
#
loop_
_entity.id
_entity.type
_entity.pdbx_description
1 polymer ?
#
loop_
_entity_poly.entity_id
_entity_poly.type
_entity_poly.pdbx_seq_one_letter_code
_entity_poly.pdbx_strand_id
1 'polypeptide(L)'
;YVFFIDDNIIGQNKESKERARLLYEGILHRGIKKIWLSQSSINFADDEELLELAYRSGCRMIFLGIEAETEEHLKEANKKLNLSRGTGTYSHVFRTIHKHGIGVIAGLIFGWDSDTPETIKQRAQFAVHCGADSFQTSILTPLPGTKLFEKTAADQRLLYTNFPGDWQRYDYFEPTISHPCMEPATLDLVITKAKQKIFSYRSIFPGCLKTLWNTRSFSTTIMLTLNYWHYRNIFLKGLYNTRHPKYAEFFRCMF
;
A
#
# COMPACT_ATOMS: atom_id res chain seq x y z
N TYR A 1 -14.42 -11.94 -7.43
CA TYR A 1 -13.56 -11.32 -6.42
C TYR A 1 -14.38 -10.35 -5.58
N VAL A 2 -14.03 -10.23 -4.30
CA VAL A 2 -14.64 -9.28 -3.36
C VAL A 2 -13.54 -8.44 -2.74
N PHE A 3 -13.72 -7.12 -2.70
CA PHE A 3 -12.87 -6.21 -1.96
C PHE A 3 -13.66 -5.66 -0.78
N PHE A 4 -13.24 -6.00 0.44
CA PHE A 4 -13.76 -5.36 1.64
C PHE A 4 -13.07 -4.02 1.83
N ILE A 5 -13.84 -2.94 1.77
CA ILE A 5 -13.34 -1.55 1.78
C ILE A 5 -13.10 -0.99 3.19
N ASP A 6 -13.19 -1.84 4.22
CA ASP A 6 -12.84 -1.44 5.59
C ASP A 6 -11.37 -1.01 5.64
N ASP A 7 -11.06 0.11 6.26
CA ASP A 7 -9.68 0.60 6.43
C ASP A 7 -8.81 -0.35 7.27
N ASN A 8 -9.43 -1.10 8.17
CA ASN A 8 -8.78 -2.15 8.95
C ASN A 8 -9.79 -3.25 9.30
N ILE A 9 -9.78 -4.33 8.53
CA ILE A 9 -10.78 -5.41 8.65
C ILE A 9 -10.77 -6.10 10.02
N ILE A 10 -9.61 -6.15 10.70
CA ILE A 10 -9.50 -6.78 12.03
C ILE A 10 -9.52 -5.77 13.18
N GLY A 11 -9.39 -4.46 12.90
CA GLY A 11 -9.27 -3.43 13.92
C GLY A 11 -8.08 -3.63 14.86
N GLN A 12 -8.13 -3.00 16.04
CA GLN A 12 -7.06 -3.05 17.03
C GLN A 12 -7.50 -3.63 18.38
N ASN A 13 -8.80 -3.74 18.62
CA ASN A 13 -9.35 -4.24 19.87
C ASN A 13 -9.97 -5.65 19.72
N LYS A 14 -10.31 -6.26 20.84
CA LYS A 14 -10.87 -7.62 20.90
C LYS A 14 -12.20 -7.72 20.16
N GLU A 15 -13.05 -6.73 20.28
CA GLU A 15 -14.37 -6.69 19.65
C GLU A 15 -14.27 -6.66 18.12
N SER A 16 -13.36 -5.85 17.58
CA SER A 16 -13.12 -5.81 16.13
C SER A 16 -12.57 -7.11 15.58
N LYS A 17 -11.68 -7.79 16.33
CA LYS A 17 -11.17 -9.11 15.96
C LYS A 17 -12.28 -10.16 15.97
N GLU A 18 -13.16 -10.12 16.97
CA GLU A 18 -14.31 -11.03 17.04
C GLU A 18 -15.28 -10.80 15.89
N ARG A 19 -15.55 -9.55 15.52
CA ARG A 19 -16.31 -9.20 14.31
C ARG A 19 -15.70 -9.83 13.05
N ALA A 20 -14.39 -9.74 12.90
CA ALA A 20 -13.69 -10.35 11.77
C ALA A 20 -13.83 -11.88 11.78
N ARG A 21 -13.69 -12.51 12.94
CA ARG A 21 -13.88 -13.97 13.13
C ARG A 21 -15.29 -14.39 12.68
N LEU A 22 -16.31 -13.73 13.19
CA LEU A 22 -17.71 -13.99 12.83
C LEU A 22 -17.98 -13.80 11.33
N LEU A 23 -17.36 -12.81 10.71
CA LEU A 23 -17.45 -12.61 9.26
C LEU A 23 -16.86 -13.79 8.49
N TYR A 24 -15.65 -14.23 8.84
CA TYR A 24 -14.97 -15.32 8.15
C TYR A 24 -15.70 -16.67 8.36
N GLU A 25 -16.15 -16.95 9.57
CA GLU A 25 -16.98 -18.12 9.87
C GLU A 25 -18.31 -18.08 9.11
N GLY A 26 -18.94 -16.91 9.05
CA GLY A 26 -20.18 -16.71 8.30
C GLY A 26 -20.01 -16.96 6.79
N ILE A 27 -18.88 -16.57 6.20
CA ILE A 27 -18.54 -16.89 4.80
C ILE A 27 -18.42 -18.39 4.60
N LEU A 28 -17.69 -19.07 5.50
CA LEU A 28 -17.49 -20.53 5.45
C LEU A 28 -18.79 -21.29 5.63
N HIS A 29 -19.57 -20.95 6.66
CA HIS A 29 -20.84 -21.61 6.99
C HIS A 29 -21.85 -21.51 5.83
N ARG A 30 -21.86 -20.39 5.11
CA ARG A 30 -22.73 -20.19 3.93
C ARG A 30 -22.18 -20.79 2.65
N GLY A 31 -21.00 -21.42 2.69
CA GLY A 31 -20.37 -22.04 1.53
C GLY A 31 -20.00 -21.03 0.43
N ILE A 32 -19.74 -19.77 0.77
CA ILE A 32 -19.39 -18.72 -0.19
C ILE A 32 -17.97 -18.95 -0.70
N LYS A 33 -17.85 -19.36 -1.97
CA LYS A 33 -16.56 -19.64 -2.62
C LYS A 33 -16.09 -18.44 -3.45
N LYS A 34 -15.70 -17.37 -2.76
CA LYS A 34 -15.14 -16.16 -3.40
C LYS A 34 -13.75 -15.87 -2.88
N ILE A 35 -12.86 -15.44 -3.78
CA ILE A 35 -11.60 -14.86 -3.37
C ILE A 35 -11.87 -13.43 -2.91
N TRP A 36 -11.29 -13.05 -1.79
CA TRP A 36 -11.40 -11.69 -1.29
C TRP A 36 -10.06 -11.11 -0.85
N LEU A 37 -10.01 -9.78 -0.83
CA LEU A 37 -8.91 -8.98 -0.32
C LEU A 37 -9.47 -7.84 0.55
N SER A 38 -8.64 -7.29 1.42
CA SER A 38 -8.98 -6.14 2.27
C SER A 38 -7.72 -5.41 2.74
N GLN A 39 -7.93 -4.37 3.52
CA GLN A 39 -6.88 -3.61 4.19
C GLN A 39 -6.80 -3.98 5.66
N SER A 40 -5.60 -3.90 6.22
CA SER A 40 -5.35 -4.11 7.65
C SER A 40 -4.10 -3.38 8.11
N SER A 41 -3.86 -3.40 9.42
CA SER A 41 -2.60 -3.00 10.03
C SER A 41 -1.69 -4.21 10.26
N ILE A 42 -0.43 -3.97 10.63
CA ILE A 42 0.58 -5.02 10.85
C ILE A 42 0.21 -6.02 11.96
N ASN A 43 -0.74 -5.68 12.85
CA ASN A 43 -1.30 -6.59 13.85
C ASN A 43 -2.17 -7.72 13.27
N PHE A 44 -2.40 -7.76 11.95
CA PHE A 44 -3.03 -8.90 11.27
C PHE A 44 -2.25 -10.19 11.47
N ALA A 45 -0.93 -10.11 11.65
CA ALA A 45 -0.06 -11.25 11.89
C ALA A 45 -0.08 -11.78 13.34
N ASP A 46 -0.78 -11.13 14.28
CA ASP A 46 -0.71 -11.48 15.71
C ASP A 46 -1.59 -12.67 16.10
N ASP A 47 -2.49 -13.09 15.24
CA ASP A 47 -3.48 -14.13 15.51
C ASP A 47 -3.48 -15.13 14.37
N GLU A 48 -2.70 -16.21 14.55
CA GLU A 48 -2.52 -17.23 13.52
C GLU A 48 -3.82 -18.02 13.25
N GLU A 49 -4.69 -18.17 14.26
CA GLU A 49 -6.01 -18.79 14.06
C GLU A 49 -6.90 -17.93 13.16
N LEU A 50 -6.88 -16.61 13.38
CA LEU A 50 -7.63 -15.67 12.55
C LEU A 50 -7.07 -15.61 11.12
N LEU A 51 -5.74 -15.71 10.94
CA LEU A 51 -5.10 -15.82 9.63
C LEU A 51 -5.55 -17.07 8.87
N GLU A 52 -5.54 -18.23 9.55
CA GLU A 52 -6.00 -19.49 8.97
C GLU A 52 -7.48 -19.40 8.57
N LEU A 53 -8.31 -18.84 9.42
CA LEU A 53 -9.73 -18.64 9.16
C LEU A 53 -9.96 -17.68 7.97
N ALA A 54 -9.19 -16.60 7.90
CA ALA A 54 -9.20 -15.66 6.77
C ALA A 54 -8.85 -16.37 5.45
N TYR A 55 -7.78 -17.16 5.43
CA TYR A 55 -7.39 -17.92 4.24
C TYR A 55 -8.48 -18.90 3.80
N ARG A 56 -9.02 -19.68 4.73
CA ARG A 56 -10.09 -20.65 4.47
C ARG A 56 -11.36 -20.00 3.96
N SER A 57 -11.70 -18.81 4.44
CA SER A 57 -12.85 -18.03 3.96
C SER A 57 -12.62 -17.37 2.60
N GLY A 58 -11.41 -17.44 2.04
CA GLY A 58 -11.09 -16.99 0.69
C GLY A 58 -10.14 -15.79 0.61
N CYS A 59 -9.56 -15.32 1.73
CA CYS A 59 -8.52 -14.29 1.68
C CYS A 59 -7.32 -14.77 0.87
N ARG A 60 -6.84 -13.96 -0.06
CA ARG A 60 -5.62 -14.25 -0.82
C ARG A 60 -4.62 -13.11 -0.80
N MET A 61 -5.08 -11.92 -0.51
CA MET A 61 -4.22 -10.75 -0.40
C MET A 61 -4.69 -9.86 0.74
N ILE A 62 -3.74 -9.23 1.41
CA ILE A 62 -4.00 -8.19 2.41
C ILE A 62 -3.12 -6.97 2.11
N PHE A 63 -3.73 -5.80 2.11
CA PHE A 63 -2.99 -4.55 2.05
C PHE A 63 -2.61 -4.11 3.47
N LEU A 64 -1.33 -3.82 3.67
CA LEU A 64 -0.79 -3.34 4.94
C LEU A 64 -0.19 -1.96 4.78
N GLY A 65 -0.71 -0.99 5.53
CA GLY A 65 -0.13 0.35 5.61
C GLY A 65 1.15 0.34 6.44
N ILE A 66 2.31 0.16 5.78
CA ILE A 66 3.62 0.25 6.45
C ILE A 66 4.19 1.67 6.41
N GLU A 67 3.80 2.45 5.43
CA GLU A 67 4.09 3.85 5.13
C GLU A 67 5.57 4.15 4.89
N ALA A 68 6.45 3.71 5.76
CA ALA A 68 7.90 3.96 5.68
C ALA A 68 8.73 2.88 6.37
N GLU A 69 10.02 2.88 6.06
CA GLU A 69 11.02 1.94 6.56
C GLU A 69 11.82 2.45 7.77
N THR A 70 11.71 3.74 8.10
CA THR A 70 12.43 4.35 9.22
C THR A 70 11.50 4.85 10.31
N GLU A 71 11.99 4.90 11.55
CA GLU A 71 11.24 5.46 12.67
C GLU A 71 10.96 6.96 12.50
N GLU A 72 11.88 7.70 11.89
CA GLU A 72 11.73 9.12 11.61
C GLU A 72 10.48 9.39 10.78
N HIS A 73 10.38 8.74 9.62
CA HIS A 73 9.22 8.86 8.73
C HIS A 73 7.93 8.32 9.36
N LEU A 74 8.01 7.26 10.19
CA LEU A 74 6.85 6.75 10.93
C LEU A 74 6.35 7.73 12.00
N LYS A 75 7.25 8.51 12.61
CA LYS A 75 6.88 9.61 13.53
C LYS A 75 6.16 10.72 12.77
N GLU A 76 6.69 11.10 11.62
CA GLU A 76 6.07 12.09 10.73
C GLU A 76 4.68 11.62 10.25
N ALA A 77 4.55 10.34 9.90
CA ALA A 77 3.28 9.69 9.53
C ALA A 77 2.31 9.47 10.71
N ASN A 78 2.74 9.73 11.96
CA ASN A 78 2.00 9.42 13.18
C ASN A 78 1.55 7.94 13.29
N LYS A 79 2.35 7.01 12.78
CA LYS A 79 2.07 5.56 12.76
C LYS A 79 2.50 4.89 14.08
N LYS A 80 1.75 5.16 15.15
CA LYS A 80 2.05 4.72 16.52
C LYS A 80 2.23 3.21 16.65
N LEU A 81 1.39 2.40 15.98
CA LEU A 81 1.48 0.94 16.02
C LEU A 81 2.79 0.44 15.39
N ASN A 82 3.15 0.96 14.23
CA ASN A 82 4.39 0.57 13.55
C ASN A 82 5.62 1.01 14.35
N LEU A 83 5.58 2.21 14.94
CA LEU A 83 6.63 2.72 15.83
C LEU A 83 6.83 1.84 17.06
N SER A 84 5.74 1.45 17.73
CA SER A 84 5.82 0.65 18.95
C SER A 84 6.41 -0.75 18.71
N ARG A 85 6.32 -1.27 17.49
CA ARG A 85 6.84 -2.58 17.09
C ARG A 85 8.22 -2.52 16.47
N GLY A 86 8.59 -1.36 15.94
CA GLY A 86 9.81 -1.16 15.19
C GLY A 86 9.76 -1.71 13.75
N THR A 87 10.48 -1.05 12.86
CA THR A 87 10.50 -1.38 11.42
C THR A 87 11.14 -2.74 11.11
N GLY A 88 12.01 -3.23 11.99
CA GLY A 88 12.63 -4.56 11.87
C GLY A 88 11.66 -5.73 11.93
N THR A 89 10.42 -5.52 12.41
CA THR A 89 9.40 -6.57 12.51
C THR A 89 8.70 -6.87 11.19
N TYR A 90 8.76 -6.00 10.19
CA TYR A 90 8.01 -6.18 8.92
C TYR A 90 8.26 -7.53 8.24
N SER A 91 9.53 -7.95 8.14
CA SER A 91 9.87 -9.25 7.54
C SER A 91 9.27 -10.44 8.31
N HIS A 92 9.11 -10.33 9.63
CA HIS A 92 8.45 -11.35 10.44
C HIS A 92 6.94 -11.34 10.17
N VAL A 93 6.31 -10.18 10.20
CA VAL A 93 4.88 -10.00 9.90
C VAL A 93 4.53 -10.61 8.53
N PHE A 94 5.30 -10.28 7.49
CA PHE A 94 5.03 -10.81 6.15
C PHE A 94 5.20 -12.33 6.09
N ARG A 95 6.26 -12.89 6.69
CA ARG A 95 6.46 -14.34 6.75
C ARG A 95 5.33 -15.07 7.47
N THR A 96 4.82 -14.51 8.57
CA THR A 96 3.69 -15.09 9.29
C THR A 96 2.44 -15.14 8.42
N ILE A 97 2.11 -14.04 7.72
CA ILE A 97 0.97 -13.99 6.80
C ILE A 97 1.15 -14.98 5.63
N HIS A 98 2.36 -15.04 5.06
CA HIS A 98 2.67 -15.97 3.97
C HIS A 98 2.49 -17.44 4.34
N LYS A 99 2.86 -17.84 5.55
CA LYS A 99 2.67 -19.23 6.03
C LYS A 99 1.22 -19.71 5.93
N HIS A 100 0.27 -18.77 6.00
CA HIS A 100 -1.15 -19.04 5.84
C HIS A 100 -1.66 -18.87 4.40
N GLY A 101 -0.76 -18.79 3.41
CA GLY A 101 -1.13 -18.71 1.99
C GLY A 101 -1.66 -17.36 1.52
N ILE A 102 -1.58 -16.32 2.36
CA ILE A 102 -2.04 -14.97 2.07
C ILE A 102 -0.85 -14.13 1.62
N GLY A 103 -1.00 -13.38 0.53
CA GLY A 103 0.01 -12.46 0.06
C GLY A 103 -0.14 -11.06 0.62
N VAL A 104 0.95 -10.30 0.62
CA VAL A 104 1.03 -8.97 1.21
C VAL A 104 1.28 -7.91 0.15
N ILE A 105 0.39 -6.92 0.10
CA ILE A 105 0.62 -5.65 -0.60
C ILE A 105 1.00 -4.62 0.46
N ALA A 106 2.17 -4.00 0.33
CA ALA A 106 2.63 -3.01 1.29
C ALA A 106 2.44 -1.58 0.75
N GLY A 107 1.82 -0.72 1.54
CA GLY A 107 1.68 0.71 1.25
C GLY A 107 2.94 1.49 1.63
N LEU A 108 3.49 2.28 0.71
CA LEU A 108 4.63 3.17 0.92
C LEU A 108 4.30 4.59 0.50
N ILE A 109 4.67 5.56 1.31
CA ILE A 109 4.50 6.98 1.01
C ILE A 109 5.88 7.62 0.80
N PHE A 110 5.99 8.42 -0.26
CA PHE A 110 7.14 9.23 -0.61
C PHE A 110 6.83 10.71 -0.46
N GLY A 111 7.86 11.54 -0.31
CA GLY A 111 7.72 12.99 -0.23
C GLY A 111 7.43 13.50 1.18
N TRP A 112 7.91 12.79 2.20
CA TRP A 112 7.95 13.29 3.58
C TRP A 112 8.87 14.51 3.68
N ASP A 113 8.62 15.42 4.61
CA ASP A 113 9.47 16.61 4.81
C ASP A 113 10.92 16.27 5.13
N SER A 114 11.15 15.12 5.76
CA SER A 114 12.48 14.55 6.06
C SER A 114 13.10 13.77 4.89
N ASP A 115 12.41 13.59 3.77
CA ASP A 115 12.96 12.87 2.63
C ASP A 115 14.11 13.64 1.96
N THR A 116 15.12 12.88 1.57
CA THR A 116 16.22 13.31 0.71
C THR A 116 16.29 12.38 -0.51
N PRO A 117 17.01 12.74 -1.58
CA PRO A 117 17.21 11.81 -2.70
C PRO A 117 17.77 10.46 -2.27
N GLU A 118 18.61 10.43 -1.24
CA GLU A 118 19.20 9.20 -0.73
C GLU A 118 18.20 8.36 0.08
N THR A 119 17.40 8.96 0.97
CA THR A 119 16.37 8.23 1.74
C THR A 119 15.29 7.66 0.81
N ILE A 120 14.87 8.39 -0.22
CA ILE A 120 13.94 7.89 -1.26
C ILE A 120 14.53 6.67 -1.98
N LYS A 121 15.82 6.69 -2.31
CA LYS A 121 16.52 5.57 -2.94
C LYS A 121 16.63 4.37 -1.98
N GLN A 122 16.91 4.61 -0.69
CA GLN A 122 16.94 3.58 0.36
C GLN A 122 15.57 2.94 0.55
N ARG A 123 14.47 3.72 0.54
CA ARG A 123 13.09 3.21 0.58
C ARG A 123 12.78 2.32 -0.61
N ALA A 124 13.24 2.66 -1.81
CA ALA A 124 13.11 1.79 -2.97
C ALA A 124 13.93 0.49 -2.83
N GLN A 125 15.10 0.54 -2.20
CA GLN A 125 15.89 -0.67 -1.91
C GLN A 125 15.19 -1.55 -0.87
N PHE A 126 14.70 -0.94 0.21
CA PHE A 126 13.92 -1.63 1.22
C PHE A 126 12.71 -2.34 0.58
N ALA A 127 11.93 -1.66 -0.25
CA ALA A 127 10.80 -2.26 -0.94
C ALA A 127 11.17 -3.55 -1.69
N VAL A 128 12.28 -3.55 -2.43
CA VAL A 128 12.72 -4.74 -3.20
C VAL A 128 13.11 -5.91 -2.28
N HIS A 129 13.53 -5.66 -1.02
CA HIS A 129 14.13 -6.68 -0.16
C HIS A 129 13.30 -7.03 1.09
N CYS A 130 12.33 -6.22 1.50
CA CYS A 130 11.60 -6.38 2.77
C CYS A 130 10.73 -7.65 2.84
N GLY A 131 10.40 -8.25 1.69
CA GLY A 131 9.65 -9.49 1.63
C GLY A 131 8.16 -9.35 1.35
N ALA A 132 7.63 -8.15 1.20
CA ALA A 132 6.29 -7.95 0.65
C ALA A 132 6.23 -8.43 -0.81
N ASP A 133 5.05 -8.83 -1.27
CA ASP A 133 4.85 -9.43 -2.59
C ASP A 133 4.54 -8.39 -3.67
N SER A 134 3.92 -7.29 -3.27
CA SER A 134 3.60 -6.16 -4.15
C SER A 134 3.57 -4.87 -3.34
N PHE A 135 3.55 -3.74 -4.05
CA PHE A 135 3.54 -2.42 -3.42
C PHE A 135 2.48 -1.53 -4.02
N GLN A 136 1.88 -0.71 -3.16
CA GLN A 136 1.18 0.49 -3.56
C GLN A 136 2.01 1.68 -3.09
N THR A 137 2.43 2.52 -4.03
CA THR A 137 3.25 3.70 -3.71
C THR A 137 2.46 4.97 -3.97
N SER A 138 2.50 5.89 -3.02
CA SER A 138 1.86 7.21 -3.12
C SER A 138 2.84 8.32 -2.81
N ILE A 139 2.54 9.53 -3.24
CA ILE A 139 3.22 10.75 -2.81
C ILE A 139 2.38 11.38 -1.70
N LEU A 140 3.03 11.92 -0.68
CA LEU A 140 2.36 12.58 0.44
C LEU A 140 1.45 13.69 -0.10
N THR A 141 0.15 13.51 0.09
CA THR A 141 -0.86 14.41 -0.45
C THR A 141 -1.77 14.89 0.68
N PRO A 142 -1.86 16.20 0.93
CA PRO A 142 -2.74 16.78 1.94
C PRO A 142 -4.18 16.77 1.42
N LEU A 143 -5.00 15.87 1.93
CA LEU A 143 -6.40 15.80 1.55
C LEU A 143 -7.26 16.81 2.32
N PRO A 144 -8.30 17.38 1.70
CA PRO A 144 -9.23 18.29 2.37
C PRO A 144 -9.80 17.69 3.66
N GLY A 145 -9.90 18.52 4.69
CA GLY A 145 -10.42 18.11 6.00
C GLY A 145 -9.40 17.36 6.88
N THR A 146 -8.16 17.16 6.41
CA THR A 146 -7.09 16.57 7.23
C THR A 146 -6.25 17.66 7.90
N LYS A 147 -5.69 17.35 9.08
CA LYS A 147 -4.72 18.23 9.75
C LYS A 147 -3.51 18.56 8.89
N LEU A 148 -3.10 17.64 8.01
CA LEU A 148 -2.01 17.87 7.06
C LEU A 148 -2.38 18.98 6.08
N PHE A 149 -3.61 18.96 5.55
CA PHE A 149 -4.09 20.01 4.64
C PHE A 149 -4.14 21.36 5.34
N GLU A 150 -4.73 21.43 6.55
CA GLU A 150 -4.81 22.67 7.33
C GLU A 150 -3.42 23.25 7.61
N LYS A 151 -2.49 22.40 8.04
CA LYS A 151 -1.11 22.81 8.31
C LYS A 151 -0.41 23.33 7.04
N THR A 152 -0.44 22.55 5.95
CA THR A 152 0.26 22.93 4.70
C THR A 152 -0.35 24.15 4.04
N ALA A 153 -1.65 24.38 4.19
CA ALA A 153 -2.31 25.60 3.75
C ALA A 153 -1.89 26.81 4.59
N ALA A 154 -1.87 26.69 5.92
CA ALA A 154 -1.42 27.75 6.82
C ALA A 154 0.05 28.11 6.59
N ASP A 155 0.90 27.12 6.31
CA ASP A 155 2.32 27.28 6.00
C ASP A 155 2.57 27.77 4.54
N GLN A 156 1.51 28.02 3.76
CA GLN A 156 1.55 28.45 2.35
C GLN A 156 2.37 27.48 1.45
N ARG A 157 2.31 26.19 1.74
CA ARG A 157 3.07 25.15 1.05
C ARG A 157 2.28 24.40 -0.02
N LEU A 158 0.97 24.68 -0.19
CA LEU A 158 0.17 24.07 -1.25
C LEU A 158 0.63 24.61 -2.61
N LEU A 159 0.93 23.70 -3.55
CA LEU A 159 1.34 24.07 -4.92
C LEU A 159 0.15 24.39 -5.81
N TYR A 160 -1.03 23.88 -5.50
CA TYR A 160 -2.24 24.02 -6.29
C TYR A 160 -3.38 24.44 -5.38
N THR A 161 -3.93 25.63 -5.61
CA THR A 161 -4.94 26.26 -4.74
C THR A 161 -6.15 26.81 -5.49
N ASN A 162 -6.21 26.63 -6.81
CA ASN A 162 -7.34 27.06 -7.63
C ASN A 162 -8.46 26.01 -7.56
N PHE A 163 -9.13 25.96 -6.41
CA PHE A 163 -10.24 25.02 -6.18
C PHE A 163 -11.55 25.51 -6.80
N PRO A 164 -12.41 24.60 -7.32
CA PRO A 164 -12.32 23.13 -7.30
C PRO A 164 -11.44 22.51 -8.41
N GLY A 165 -10.94 23.28 -9.36
CA GLY A 165 -10.23 22.77 -10.53
C GLY A 165 -8.98 21.95 -10.19
N ASP A 166 -8.25 22.34 -9.14
CA ASP A 166 -7.01 21.68 -8.76
C ASP A 166 -7.21 20.39 -7.95
N TRP A 167 -8.44 20.04 -7.52
CA TRP A 167 -8.68 18.78 -6.80
C TRP A 167 -8.25 17.55 -7.60
N GLN A 168 -8.28 17.59 -8.92
CA GLN A 168 -7.83 16.50 -9.78
C GLN A 168 -6.33 16.19 -9.65
N ARG A 169 -5.54 17.07 -9.03
CA ARG A 169 -4.10 16.90 -8.79
C ARG A 169 -3.80 16.23 -7.46
N TYR A 170 -4.79 16.14 -6.56
CA TYR A 170 -4.65 15.54 -5.24
C TYR A 170 -4.91 14.03 -5.28
N ASP A 171 -4.30 13.37 -6.26
CA ASP A 171 -4.51 11.96 -6.63
C ASP A 171 -3.40 11.01 -6.16
N TYR A 172 -2.47 11.50 -5.32
CA TYR A 172 -1.30 10.78 -4.78
C TYR A 172 -0.17 10.50 -5.77
N PHE A 173 -0.19 11.04 -6.99
CA PHE A 173 0.79 10.71 -8.02
C PHE A 173 1.77 11.81 -8.35
N GLU A 174 1.44 13.04 -8.06
CA GLU A 174 2.32 14.19 -8.21
C GLU A 174 2.50 14.94 -6.88
N PRO A 175 3.62 15.66 -6.68
CA PRO A 175 3.78 16.55 -5.52
C PRO A 175 2.74 17.64 -5.53
N THR A 176 1.97 17.78 -4.45
CA THR A 176 0.95 18.82 -4.25
C THR A 176 1.32 19.81 -3.16
N ILE A 177 2.45 19.57 -2.49
CA ILE A 177 3.04 20.46 -1.48
C ILE A 177 4.51 20.75 -1.81
N SER A 178 4.96 21.95 -1.48
CA SER A 178 6.38 22.30 -1.58
C SER A 178 7.17 21.53 -0.52
N HIS A 179 8.26 20.91 -0.94
CA HIS A 179 9.17 20.19 -0.07
C HIS A 179 10.22 21.12 0.53
N PRO A 180 10.63 20.97 1.81
CA PRO A 180 11.60 21.89 2.43
C PRO A 180 12.96 21.95 1.74
N CYS A 181 13.41 20.83 1.17
CA CYS A 181 14.78 20.67 0.66
C CYS A 181 14.87 20.34 -0.83
N MET A 182 13.75 20.13 -1.51
CA MET A 182 13.74 19.74 -2.93
C MET A 182 12.68 20.54 -3.72
N GLU A 183 13.07 21.01 -4.88
CA GLU A 183 12.12 21.54 -5.84
C GLU A 183 11.13 20.46 -6.31
N PRO A 184 9.85 20.78 -6.57
CA PRO A 184 8.82 19.80 -6.94
C PRO A 184 9.22 18.90 -8.12
N ALA A 185 9.86 19.45 -9.14
CA ALA A 185 10.32 18.68 -10.30
C ALA A 185 11.45 17.69 -9.93
N THR A 186 12.34 18.08 -9.02
CA THR A 186 13.42 17.21 -8.53
C THR A 186 12.83 16.08 -7.69
N LEU A 187 11.90 16.39 -6.79
CA LEU A 187 11.21 15.41 -5.95
C LEU A 187 10.49 14.37 -6.83
N ASP A 188 9.71 14.82 -7.81
CA ASP A 188 9.00 13.93 -8.74
C ASP A 188 9.96 13.04 -9.52
N LEU A 189 11.05 13.58 -10.03
CA LEU A 189 12.07 12.82 -10.75
C LEU A 189 12.70 11.72 -9.88
N VAL A 190 13.06 12.03 -8.64
CA VAL A 190 13.68 11.06 -7.71
C VAL A 190 12.68 9.96 -7.33
N ILE A 191 11.43 10.32 -7.04
CA ILE A 191 10.36 9.37 -6.75
C ILE A 191 10.07 8.48 -7.98
N THR A 192 10.03 9.06 -9.17
CA THR A 192 9.84 8.29 -10.42
C THR A 192 10.96 7.26 -10.59
N LYS A 193 12.22 7.60 -10.35
CA LYS A 193 13.34 6.64 -10.39
C LYS A 193 13.18 5.53 -9.33
N ALA A 194 12.72 5.88 -8.12
CA ALA A 194 12.44 4.90 -7.06
C ALA A 194 11.33 3.93 -7.49
N LYS A 195 10.21 4.44 -8.03
CA LYS A 195 9.12 3.62 -8.57
C LYS A 195 9.60 2.72 -9.71
N GLN A 196 10.42 3.22 -10.64
CA GLN A 196 11.02 2.42 -11.72
C GLN A 196 11.84 1.24 -11.19
N LYS A 197 12.57 1.41 -10.08
CA LYS A 197 13.32 0.33 -9.44
C LYS A 197 12.38 -0.69 -8.81
N ILE A 198 11.40 -0.26 -8.02
CA ILE A 198 10.42 -1.13 -7.36
C ILE A 198 9.68 -1.96 -8.41
N PHE A 199 9.15 -1.34 -9.46
CA PHE A 199 8.32 -1.97 -10.48
C PHE A 199 9.09 -2.47 -11.71
N SER A 200 10.41 -2.68 -11.59
CA SER A 200 11.22 -3.27 -12.68
C SER A 200 10.89 -4.75 -12.87
N TYR A 201 11.06 -5.26 -14.08
CA TYR A 201 10.96 -6.72 -14.33
C TYR A 201 11.95 -7.52 -13.49
N ARG A 202 13.13 -6.94 -13.21
CA ARG A 202 14.15 -7.56 -12.34
C ARG A 202 13.66 -7.73 -10.89
N SER A 203 12.69 -6.93 -10.46
CA SER A 203 12.05 -7.06 -9.13
C SER A 203 10.84 -7.98 -9.20
N ILE A 204 10.02 -7.89 -10.25
CA ILE A 204 8.77 -8.63 -10.39
C ILE A 204 9.01 -10.14 -10.53
N PHE A 205 9.88 -10.58 -11.45
CA PHE A 205 10.05 -12.00 -11.70
C PHE A 205 10.51 -12.80 -10.48
N PRO A 206 11.60 -12.41 -9.78
CA PRO A 206 11.99 -13.09 -8.56
C PRO A 206 10.91 -12.97 -7.47
N GLY A 207 10.20 -11.84 -7.41
CA GLY A 207 9.07 -11.63 -6.49
C GLY A 207 7.98 -12.67 -6.67
N CYS A 208 7.54 -12.93 -7.91
CA CYS A 208 6.52 -13.94 -8.20
C CYS A 208 6.92 -15.34 -7.75
N LEU A 209 8.16 -15.75 -8.03
CA LEU A 209 8.69 -17.05 -7.59
C LEU A 209 8.75 -17.14 -6.07
N LYS A 210 9.18 -16.06 -5.41
CA LYS A 210 9.24 -15.97 -3.95
C LYS A 210 7.85 -16.04 -3.33
N THR A 211 6.86 -15.35 -3.92
CA THR A 211 5.46 -15.42 -3.47
C THR A 211 4.94 -16.84 -3.54
N LEU A 212 5.15 -17.54 -4.66
CA LEU A 212 4.73 -18.94 -4.80
C LEU A 212 5.39 -19.85 -3.76
N TRP A 213 6.68 -19.68 -3.55
CA TRP A 213 7.43 -20.44 -2.56
C TRP A 213 6.94 -20.19 -1.13
N ASN A 214 6.72 -18.94 -0.78
CA ASN A 214 6.36 -18.52 0.57
C ASN A 214 4.91 -18.86 0.92
N THR A 215 3.98 -18.61 -0.02
CA THR A 215 2.54 -18.78 0.23
C THR A 215 2.04 -20.17 -0.14
N ARG A 216 2.78 -20.92 -0.97
CA ARG A 216 2.35 -22.20 -1.56
C ARG A 216 0.95 -22.14 -2.20
N SER A 217 0.53 -20.95 -2.60
CA SER A 217 -0.78 -20.66 -3.16
C SER A 217 -0.66 -20.12 -4.58
N PHE A 218 -1.08 -20.90 -5.54
CA PHE A 218 -1.05 -20.51 -6.96
C PHE A 218 -2.01 -19.35 -7.24
N SER A 219 -3.20 -19.35 -6.64
CA SER A 219 -4.19 -18.27 -6.77
C SER A 219 -3.67 -16.94 -6.22
N THR A 220 -3.02 -16.97 -5.05
CA THR A 220 -2.38 -15.79 -4.45
C THR A 220 -1.27 -15.24 -5.36
N THR A 221 -0.42 -16.13 -5.89
CA THR A 221 0.68 -15.74 -6.78
C THR A 221 0.18 -15.08 -8.05
N ILE A 222 -0.83 -15.64 -8.70
CA ILE A 222 -1.41 -15.04 -9.92
C ILE A 222 -1.97 -13.65 -9.60
N MET A 223 -2.76 -13.52 -8.54
CA MET A 223 -3.38 -12.24 -8.19
C MET A 223 -2.33 -11.16 -7.90
N LEU A 224 -1.30 -11.49 -7.15
CA LEU A 224 -0.21 -10.55 -6.83
C LEU A 224 0.63 -10.21 -8.05
N THR A 225 0.88 -11.17 -8.93
CA THR A 225 1.57 -10.92 -10.20
C THR A 225 0.78 -9.95 -11.08
N LEU A 226 -0.53 -10.15 -11.20
CA LEU A 226 -1.40 -9.25 -11.95
C LEU A 226 -1.45 -7.86 -11.30
N ASN A 227 -1.54 -7.78 -9.97
CA ASN A 227 -1.49 -6.53 -9.24
C ASN A 227 -0.16 -5.80 -9.46
N TYR A 228 0.96 -6.50 -9.35
CA TYR A 228 2.28 -5.91 -9.56
C TYR A 228 2.46 -5.42 -11.00
N TRP A 229 2.01 -6.20 -11.98
CA TRP A 229 2.05 -5.83 -13.39
C TRP A 229 1.15 -4.63 -13.70
N HIS A 230 -0.02 -4.57 -13.06
CA HIS A 230 -0.93 -3.44 -13.14
C HIS A 230 -0.26 -2.15 -12.67
N TYR A 231 0.29 -2.14 -11.45
CA TYR A 231 1.01 -0.99 -10.92
C TYR A 231 2.23 -0.60 -11.78
N ARG A 232 2.96 -1.60 -12.30
CA ARG A 232 4.04 -1.31 -13.25
C ARG A 232 3.55 -0.53 -14.47
N ASN A 233 2.46 -0.96 -15.08
CA ASN A 233 1.91 -0.27 -16.24
C ASN A 233 1.45 1.15 -15.92
N ILE A 234 0.86 1.32 -14.76
CA ILE A 234 0.47 2.60 -14.20
C ILE A 234 1.68 3.53 -14.07
N PHE A 235 2.68 3.13 -13.32
CA PHE A 235 3.80 4.01 -12.95
C PHE A 235 4.84 4.21 -14.03
N LEU A 236 5.04 3.23 -14.93
CA LEU A 236 6.12 3.30 -15.91
C LEU A 236 5.67 3.68 -17.32
N LYS A 237 4.43 3.50 -17.67
CA LYS A 237 3.91 3.82 -19.00
C LYS A 237 3.25 5.19 -19.10
N GLY A 238 3.32 5.99 -18.03
CA GLY A 238 2.66 7.30 -17.98
C GLY A 238 1.15 7.21 -18.13
N LEU A 239 0.61 6.00 -17.88
CA LEU A 239 -0.81 5.76 -17.95
C LEU A 239 -1.58 6.56 -16.88
N TYR A 240 -0.89 7.23 -15.96
CA TYR A 240 -1.44 8.18 -14.99
C TYR A 240 -1.60 9.60 -15.49
N ASN A 241 -1.47 9.83 -16.77
CA ASN A 241 -2.03 11.06 -17.27
C ASN A 241 -3.55 10.93 -17.19
N THR A 242 -4.14 11.37 -16.07
CA THR A 242 -5.61 11.38 -15.82
C THR A 242 -6.39 12.09 -16.93
N ARG A 243 -5.70 12.80 -17.81
CA ARG A 243 -6.22 13.39 -19.03
C ARG A 243 -6.45 12.38 -20.18
N HIS A 244 -6.07 11.09 -20.00
CA HIS A 244 -6.25 10.12 -21.08
C HIS A 244 -7.59 9.37 -20.92
N PRO A 245 -8.52 9.48 -21.91
CA PRO A 245 -9.89 8.93 -21.84
C PRO A 245 -9.97 7.42 -21.54
N LYS A 246 -8.92 6.63 -21.87
CA LYS A 246 -8.84 5.19 -21.63
C LYS A 246 -8.83 4.78 -20.15
N TYR A 247 -8.56 5.71 -19.22
CA TYR A 247 -8.59 5.41 -17.78
C TYR A 247 -9.99 5.41 -17.20
N ALA A 248 -10.85 6.31 -17.64
CA ALA A 248 -12.24 6.32 -17.24
C ALA A 248 -12.96 5.02 -17.62
N GLU A 249 -12.59 4.40 -18.75
CA GLU A 249 -13.11 3.09 -19.17
C GLU A 249 -12.56 1.94 -18.33
N PHE A 250 -11.27 1.95 -17.99
CA PHE A 250 -10.66 0.86 -17.22
C PHE A 250 -11.22 0.76 -15.79
N PHE A 251 -11.43 1.89 -15.13
CA PHE A 251 -12.07 1.89 -13.80
C PHE A 251 -13.57 1.52 -13.90
N ARG A 252 -14.26 1.87 -14.98
CA ARG A 252 -15.65 1.41 -15.21
C ARG A 252 -15.77 -0.11 -15.41
N CYS A 253 -14.73 -0.76 -15.89
CA CYS A 253 -14.71 -2.22 -16.06
C CYS A 253 -14.28 -2.99 -14.79
N MET A 254 -13.70 -2.33 -13.77
CA MET A 254 -13.28 -2.96 -12.52
C MET A 254 -14.27 -2.78 -11.36
N PHE A 255 -15.24 -1.87 -11.50
CA PHE A 255 -16.36 -1.65 -10.59
C PHE A 255 -17.69 -1.77 -11.34
#